data_09e6ed2f2aac6cacb16b1d94c6bffc2b
#
_entry.id   09e6ed2f2aac6cacb16b1d94c6bffc2b
#
_cell.length_a   1.000
_cell.length_b   1.000
_cell.length_c   1.000
_cell.angle_alpha   90.00
_cell.angle_beta   90.00
_cell.angle_gamma   90.00
#
_symmetry.space_group_name_H-M   'P 1'
#
loop_
_entity.id
_entity.type
_entity.pdbx_description
1 polymer ?
#
loop_
_entity_poly.entity_id
_entity_poly.type
_entity_poly.pdbx_seq_one_letter_code
_entity_poly.pdbx_strand_id
1 'polypeptide(L)'
;WANEKEGRYLIEDDYDSEFRLGGRPVPTLFSIDACEKVIYMNTFSKSLTPTIRISYMVLPVHLANRFYEELSFYSCTVSNFEQYTLAAFIKQGYFEKHINRMRLYYARQRQKIKEVLEKGAPGLPCEIRENDSGLHFLLHLKTDLTDREVVKKLAEQGVRVHALSEYYTKKQGEEHFFIIN
;
A
#
# COMPACT_ATOMS: atom_id res chain seq x y z
N TRP A 1 -21.08 -3.75 -11.07
CA TRP A 1 -20.78 -2.57 -11.90
C TRP A 1 -19.93 -2.95 -13.12
N ALA A 2 -18.78 -3.61 -12.94
CA ALA A 2 -17.92 -4.00 -14.05
C ALA A 2 -18.61 -4.96 -15.04
N ASN A 3 -19.40 -5.90 -14.53
CA ASN A 3 -20.11 -6.91 -15.32
C ASN A 3 -21.39 -6.40 -16.00
N GLU A 4 -21.87 -5.20 -15.65
CA GLU A 4 -23.10 -4.63 -16.22
C GLU A 4 -22.94 -4.15 -17.67
N LYS A 5 -21.71 -3.83 -18.10
CA LYS A 5 -21.40 -3.33 -19.44
C LYS A 5 -20.09 -3.89 -19.97
N GLU A 6 -20.05 -4.15 -21.26
CA GLU A 6 -18.78 -4.35 -21.98
C GLU A 6 -17.89 -3.09 -21.87
N GLY A 7 -16.58 -3.28 -21.91
CA GLY A 7 -15.61 -2.19 -21.85
C GLY A 7 -15.41 -1.54 -20.46
N ARG A 8 -16.10 -2.00 -19.40
CA ARG A 8 -15.80 -1.60 -18.03
C ARG A 8 -14.82 -2.58 -17.40
N TYR A 9 -13.78 -2.04 -16.78
CA TYR A 9 -12.77 -2.78 -16.05
C TYR A 9 -12.54 -2.16 -14.68
N LEU A 10 -12.03 -2.96 -13.75
CA LEU A 10 -11.51 -2.51 -12.46
C LEU A 10 -9.99 -2.58 -12.54
N ILE A 11 -9.32 -1.57 -12.03
CA ILE A 11 -7.86 -1.58 -11.83
C ILE A 11 -7.63 -1.77 -10.34
N GLU A 12 -7.00 -2.89 -9.98
CA GLU A 12 -6.59 -3.19 -8.62
C GLU A 12 -5.11 -2.86 -8.47
N ASP A 13 -4.81 -1.78 -7.75
CA ASP A 13 -3.45 -1.37 -7.41
C ASP A 13 -3.09 -1.92 -6.03
N ASP A 14 -2.35 -3.01 -6.00
CA ASP A 14 -2.03 -3.81 -4.82
C ASP A 14 -0.55 -3.68 -4.44
N TYR A 15 -0.14 -2.49 -4.01
CA TYR A 15 1.28 -2.13 -3.88
C TYR A 15 1.94 -2.52 -2.55
N ASP A 16 1.20 -2.93 -1.52
CA ASP A 16 1.75 -3.24 -0.18
C ASP A 16 1.10 -4.42 0.55
N SER A 17 0.31 -5.23 -0.14
CA SER A 17 -0.39 -6.40 0.43
C SER A 17 0.55 -7.48 0.99
N GLU A 18 1.80 -7.51 0.53
CA GLU A 18 2.82 -8.38 1.10
C GLU A 18 3.10 -8.08 2.58
N PHE A 19 2.82 -6.85 3.04
CA PHE A 19 3.08 -6.41 4.42
C PHE A 19 1.87 -6.54 5.34
N ARG A 20 1.10 -7.60 5.22
CA ARG A 20 0.10 -7.95 6.22
C ARG A 20 0.79 -8.40 7.49
N LEU A 21 0.52 -7.67 8.58
CA LEU A 21 1.14 -7.90 9.87
C LEU A 21 0.30 -8.82 10.77
N GLY A 22 -0.96 -9.10 10.40
CA GLY A 22 -1.88 -9.98 11.11
C GLY A 22 -3.00 -10.51 10.20
N GLY A 23 -3.69 -11.56 10.65
CA GLY A 23 -4.87 -12.09 9.98
C GLY A 23 -4.62 -12.98 8.76
N ARG A 24 -5.71 -13.42 8.12
CA ARG A 24 -5.67 -14.16 6.85
C ARG A 24 -5.50 -13.18 5.68
N PRO A 25 -4.81 -13.56 4.60
CA PRO A 25 -4.77 -12.76 3.39
C PRO A 25 -6.19 -12.47 2.89
N VAL A 26 -6.48 -11.22 2.55
CA VAL A 26 -7.72 -10.89 1.84
C VAL A 26 -7.52 -11.28 0.38
N PRO A 27 -8.43 -12.06 -0.23
CA PRO A 27 -8.34 -12.34 -1.65
C PRO A 27 -8.34 -11.04 -2.45
N THR A 28 -7.49 -10.97 -3.48
CA THR A 28 -7.50 -9.85 -4.42
C THR A 28 -8.77 -9.90 -5.27
N LEU A 29 -9.23 -8.76 -5.76
CA LEU A 29 -10.34 -8.73 -6.72
C LEU A 29 -10.02 -9.59 -7.94
N PHE A 30 -8.76 -9.54 -8.38
CA PHE A 30 -8.26 -10.39 -9.47
C PHE A 30 -8.41 -11.88 -9.18
N SER A 31 -8.13 -12.33 -7.93
CA SER A 31 -8.21 -13.75 -7.58
C SER A 31 -9.65 -14.30 -7.52
N ILE A 32 -10.65 -13.43 -7.38
CA ILE A 32 -12.08 -13.79 -7.33
C ILE A 32 -12.82 -13.42 -8.62
N ASP A 33 -12.14 -12.81 -9.59
CA ASP A 33 -12.75 -12.39 -10.85
C ASP A 33 -12.97 -13.58 -11.79
N ALA A 34 -14.23 -13.95 -11.99
CA ALA A 34 -14.62 -14.99 -12.93
C ALA A 34 -14.98 -14.45 -14.34
N CYS A 35 -14.97 -13.11 -14.53
CA CYS A 35 -15.46 -12.45 -15.74
C CYS A 35 -14.38 -11.74 -16.53
N GLU A 36 -13.12 -11.89 -16.16
CA GLU A 36 -11.98 -11.22 -16.81
C GLU A 36 -12.17 -9.68 -16.89
N LYS A 37 -12.58 -9.07 -15.77
CA LYS A 37 -12.82 -7.62 -15.66
C LYS A 37 -11.83 -6.89 -14.78
N VAL A 38 -10.90 -7.59 -14.12
CA VAL A 38 -9.91 -6.99 -13.22
C VAL A 38 -8.54 -6.96 -13.86
N ILE A 39 -7.96 -5.78 -13.92
CA ILE A 39 -6.55 -5.53 -14.26
C ILE A 39 -5.80 -5.42 -12.94
N TYR A 40 -4.93 -6.36 -12.62
CA TYR A 40 -4.14 -6.34 -11.40
C TYR A 40 -2.80 -5.64 -11.64
N MET A 41 -2.43 -4.77 -10.72
CA MET A 41 -1.14 -4.07 -10.76
C MET A 41 -0.43 -4.19 -9.41
N ASN A 42 0.90 -4.36 -9.46
CA ASN A 42 1.73 -4.35 -8.26
C ASN A 42 3.14 -3.82 -8.60
N THR A 43 3.91 -3.47 -7.56
CA THR A 43 5.26 -2.90 -7.69
C THR A 43 6.23 -3.52 -6.69
N PHE A 44 7.46 -3.77 -7.15
CA PHE A 44 8.56 -4.17 -6.27
C PHE A 44 9.20 -2.99 -5.51
N SER A 45 8.81 -1.76 -5.82
CA SER A 45 9.36 -0.56 -5.17
C SER A 45 9.07 -0.48 -3.67
N LYS A 46 7.96 -1.04 -3.21
CA LYS A 46 7.60 -1.12 -1.79
C LYS A 46 8.13 -2.39 -1.13
N SER A 47 8.07 -3.51 -1.84
CA SER A 47 8.42 -4.81 -1.29
C SER A 47 9.93 -5.10 -1.28
N LEU A 48 10.71 -4.47 -2.17
CA LEU A 48 12.19 -4.59 -2.21
C LEU A 48 12.89 -3.26 -1.88
N THR A 49 12.93 -2.36 -2.85
CA THR A 49 13.57 -1.05 -2.70
C THR A 49 12.98 -0.05 -3.69
N PRO A 50 12.82 1.23 -3.28
CA PRO A 50 12.31 2.28 -4.18
C PRO A 50 13.15 2.49 -5.45
N THR A 51 14.42 2.08 -5.42
CA THR A 51 15.36 2.25 -6.54
C THR A 51 15.17 1.24 -7.66
N ILE A 52 14.54 0.08 -7.39
CA ILE A 52 14.37 -0.98 -8.40
C ILE A 52 13.47 -0.57 -9.57
N ARG A 53 12.48 0.29 -9.32
CA ARG A 53 11.57 0.86 -10.32
C ARG A 53 10.89 -0.15 -11.25
N ILE A 54 10.62 -1.35 -10.75
CA ILE A 54 9.90 -2.40 -11.47
C ILE A 54 8.48 -2.50 -10.93
N SER A 55 7.52 -2.42 -11.82
CA SER A 55 6.12 -2.76 -11.60
C SER A 55 5.64 -3.74 -12.66
N TYR A 56 4.55 -4.41 -12.39
CA TYR A 56 3.94 -5.34 -13.35
C TYR A 56 2.43 -5.24 -13.29
N MET A 57 1.79 -5.64 -14.38
CA MET A 57 0.35 -5.82 -14.42
C MET A 57 0.01 -7.20 -14.98
N VAL A 58 -1.09 -7.74 -14.48
CA VAL A 58 -1.69 -8.96 -14.99
C VAL A 58 -2.99 -8.56 -15.67
N LEU A 59 -3.04 -8.79 -16.96
CA LEU A 59 -4.18 -8.43 -17.79
C LEU A 59 -5.10 -9.65 -17.99
N PRO A 60 -6.41 -9.45 -18.11
CA PRO A 60 -7.29 -10.41 -18.72
C PRO A 60 -6.76 -10.88 -20.08
N VAL A 61 -6.96 -12.15 -20.44
CA VAL A 61 -6.35 -12.75 -21.63
C VAL A 61 -6.65 -11.96 -22.92
N HIS A 62 -7.90 -11.53 -23.09
CA HIS A 62 -8.29 -10.74 -24.27
C HIS A 62 -7.61 -9.35 -24.32
N LEU A 63 -7.35 -8.71 -23.18
CA LEU A 63 -6.59 -7.46 -23.13
C LEU A 63 -5.10 -7.68 -23.34
N ALA A 64 -4.55 -8.80 -22.85
CA ALA A 64 -3.16 -9.15 -23.10
C ALA A 64 -2.92 -9.37 -24.60
N ASN A 65 -3.79 -10.08 -25.29
CA ASN A 65 -3.72 -10.28 -26.74
C ASN A 65 -3.75 -8.94 -27.50
N ARG A 66 -4.70 -8.08 -27.15
CA ARG A 66 -4.82 -6.75 -27.73
C ARG A 66 -3.59 -5.86 -27.44
N PHE A 67 -3.04 -5.96 -26.24
CA PHE A 67 -1.79 -5.27 -25.89
C PHE A 67 -0.63 -5.68 -26.81
N TYR A 68 -0.47 -6.98 -27.06
CA TYR A 68 0.57 -7.47 -27.96
C TYR A 68 0.32 -7.08 -29.42
N GLU A 69 -0.93 -7.06 -29.87
CA GLU A 69 -1.28 -6.66 -31.23
C GLU A 69 -1.04 -5.16 -31.48
N GLU A 70 -1.46 -4.31 -30.53
CA GLU A 70 -1.44 -2.86 -30.72
C GLU A 70 -0.16 -2.18 -30.21
N LEU A 71 0.49 -2.75 -29.18
CA LEU A 71 1.56 -2.09 -28.43
C LEU A 71 2.90 -2.86 -28.44
N SER A 72 3.02 -3.96 -29.21
CA SER A 72 4.26 -4.75 -29.27
C SER A 72 5.48 -3.99 -29.80
N PHE A 73 5.28 -2.86 -30.47
CA PHE A 73 6.36 -2.00 -30.95
C PHE A 73 7.04 -1.18 -29.83
N TYR A 74 6.44 -1.10 -28.64
CA TYR A 74 7.09 -0.48 -27.51
C TYR A 74 8.09 -1.44 -26.85
N SER A 75 9.31 -0.96 -26.65
CA SER A 75 10.30 -1.71 -25.86
C SER A 75 9.97 -1.61 -24.38
N CYS A 76 10.18 -2.71 -23.65
CA CYS A 76 10.10 -2.68 -22.19
C CYS A 76 11.15 -1.71 -21.62
N THR A 77 10.73 -0.81 -20.73
CA THR A 77 11.61 0.19 -20.10
C THR A 77 12.49 -0.40 -19.00
N VAL A 78 12.17 -1.61 -18.52
CA VAL A 78 12.98 -2.32 -17.52
C VAL A 78 14.08 -3.09 -18.22
N SER A 79 15.33 -2.90 -17.80
CA SER A 79 16.47 -3.57 -18.40
C SER A 79 16.40 -5.09 -18.21
N ASN A 80 16.87 -5.85 -19.21
CA ASN A 80 16.91 -7.32 -19.12
C ASN A 80 17.75 -7.80 -17.92
N PHE A 81 18.81 -7.09 -17.58
CA PHE A 81 19.64 -7.42 -16.41
C PHE A 81 18.82 -7.38 -15.12
N GLU A 82 18.03 -6.34 -14.91
CA GLU A 82 17.18 -6.20 -13.74
C GLU A 82 16.07 -7.24 -13.72
N GLN A 83 15.44 -7.51 -14.88
CA GLN A 83 14.41 -8.56 -15.00
C GLN A 83 14.97 -9.94 -14.66
N TYR A 84 16.11 -10.34 -15.21
CA TYR A 84 16.73 -11.63 -14.91
C TYR A 84 17.23 -11.74 -13.48
N THR A 85 17.77 -10.66 -12.92
CA THR A 85 18.21 -10.61 -11.53
C THR A 85 17.02 -10.80 -10.58
N LEU A 86 15.92 -10.08 -10.83
CA LEU A 86 14.69 -10.20 -10.04
C LEU A 86 14.08 -11.61 -10.18
N ALA A 87 14.03 -12.15 -11.39
CA ALA A 87 13.54 -13.51 -11.63
C ALA A 87 14.35 -14.56 -10.86
N ALA A 88 15.69 -14.45 -10.89
CA ALA A 88 16.58 -15.33 -10.14
C ALA A 88 16.36 -15.18 -8.62
N PHE A 89 16.19 -13.95 -8.12
CA PHE A 89 15.95 -13.66 -6.71
C PHE A 89 14.64 -14.27 -6.22
N ILE A 90 13.58 -14.20 -7.01
CA ILE A 90 12.29 -14.84 -6.73
C ILE A 90 12.44 -16.37 -6.78
N LYS A 91 12.99 -16.91 -7.87
CA LYS A 91 13.11 -18.36 -8.09
C LYS A 91 13.91 -19.07 -7.00
N GLN A 92 14.92 -18.40 -6.44
CA GLN A 92 15.76 -18.95 -5.35
C GLN A 92 15.12 -18.79 -3.95
N GLY A 93 13.91 -18.23 -3.86
CA GLY A 93 13.20 -18.02 -2.59
C GLY A 93 13.75 -16.89 -1.73
N TYR A 94 14.65 -16.06 -2.25
CA TYR A 94 15.18 -14.92 -1.50
C TYR A 94 14.15 -13.83 -1.31
N PHE A 95 13.25 -13.63 -2.27
CA PHE A 95 12.15 -12.68 -2.16
C PHE A 95 11.25 -13.01 -0.97
N GLU A 96 10.78 -14.24 -0.85
CA GLU A 96 9.94 -14.69 0.27
C GLU A 96 10.64 -14.53 1.61
N LYS A 97 11.92 -14.93 1.70
CA LYS A 97 12.74 -14.74 2.90
C LYS A 97 12.85 -13.26 3.28
N HIS A 98 13.05 -12.40 2.29
CA HIS A 98 13.11 -10.96 2.48
C HIS A 98 11.77 -10.42 3.02
N ILE A 99 10.65 -10.72 2.37
CA ILE A 99 9.31 -10.30 2.80
C ILE A 99 9.01 -10.75 4.22
N ASN A 100 9.28 -12.02 4.56
CA ASN A 100 9.04 -12.54 5.91
C ASN A 100 9.88 -11.80 6.97
N ARG A 101 11.14 -11.49 6.67
CA ARG A 101 11.99 -10.68 7.55
C ARG A 101 11.46 -9.26 7.73
N MET A 102 11.01 -8.62 6.65
CA MET A 102 10.45 -7.27 6.67
C MET A 102 9.12 -7.23 7.43
N ARG A 103 8.25 -8.22 7.27
CA ARG A 103 7.00 -8.36 8.07
C ARG A 103 7.30 -8.37 9.57
N LEU A 104 8.26 -9.19 10.00
CA LEU A 104 8.67 -9.25 11.41
C LEU A 104 9.26 -7.93 11.90
N TYR A 105 10.05 -7.26 11.07
CA TYR A 105 10.62 -5.95 11.39
C TYR A 105 9.52 -4.91 11.59
N TYR A 106 8.61 -4.75 10.61
CA TYR A 106 7.52 -3.77 10.70
C TYR A 106 6.53 -4.09 11.84
N ALA A 107 6.22 -5.36 12.07
CA ALA A 107 5.40 -5.75 13.22
C ALA A 107 6.03 -5.32 14.56
N ARG A 108 7.33 -5.49 14.72
CA ARG A 108 8.07 -5.05 15.92
C ARG A 108 8.11 -3.53 16.05
N GLN A 109 8.33 -2.80 14.96
CA GLN A 109 8.32 -1.32 14.99
C GLN A 109 6.93 -0.78 15.34
N ARG A 110 5.88 -1.33 14.74
CA ARG A 110 4.50 -0.98 15.05
C ARG A 110 4.18 -1.22 16.53
N GLN A 111 4.57 -2.37 17.06
CA GLN A 111 4.35 -2.68 18.49
C GLN A 111 5.08 -1.69 19.41
N LYS A 112 6.30 -1.29 19.09
CA LYS A 112 7.05 -0.28 19.85
C LYS A 112 6.34 1.08 19.84
N ILE A 113 5.83 1.51 18.69
CA ILE A 113 5.08 2.78 18.58
C ILE A 113 3.83 2.71 19.46
N LYS A 114 3.06 1.61 19.42
CA LYS A 114 1.90 1.38 20.27
C LYS A 114 2.27 1.51 21.75
N GLU A 115 3.29 0.81 22.18
CA GLU A 115 3.74 0.84 23.58
C GLU A 115 4.16 2.25 24.03
N VAL A 116 4.79 3.03 23.16
CA VAL A 116 5.17 4.40 23.44
C VAL A 116 3.94 5.30 23.56
N LEU A 117 2.96 5.15 22.66
CA LEU A 117 1.72 5.92 22.71
C LEU A 117 0.86 5.58 23.94
N GLU A 118 0.79 4.29 24.31
CA GLU A 118 0.02 3.84 25.46
C GLU A 118 0.68 4.20 26.81
N LYS A 119 2.00 4.08 26.90
CA LYS A 119 2.75 4.29 28.16
C LYS A 119 3.29 5.71 28.32
N GLY A 120 3.64 6.36 27.21
CA GLY A 120 4.35 7.64 27.22
C GLY A 120 3.49 8.87 27.51
N ALA A 121 2.18 8.74 27.42
CA ALA A 121 1.26 9.84 27.59
C ALA A 121 -0.02 9.37 28.29
N PRO A 122 0.04 9.08 29.61
CA PRO A 122 -1.17 8.79 30.38
C PRO A 122 -2.14 9.96 30.26
N GLY A 123 -3.30 9.70 29.63
CA GLY A 123 -4.31 10.74 29.42
C GLY A 123 -4.20 11.50 28.09
N LEU A 124 -3.28 11.16 27.20
CA LEU A 124 -3.37 11.64 25.82
C LEU A 124 -4.63 11.04 25.18
N PRO A 125 -5.56 11.86 24.74
CA PRO A 125 -6.81 11.39 24.16
C PRO A 125 -6.57 10.92 22.71
N CYS A 126 -5.82 9.83 22.54
CA CYS A 126 -5.56 9.24 21.23
C CYS A 126 -6.03 7.78 21.18
N GLU A 127 -6.53 7.39 20.02
CA GLU A 127 -6.95 6.04 19.70
C GLU A 127 -6.23 5.56 18.44
N ILE A 128 -5.56 4.41 18.53
CA ILE A 128 -4.94 3.79 17.36
C ILE A 128 -6.01 2.97 16.67
N ARG A 129 -6.33 3.34 15.42
CA ARG A 129 -7.14 2.51 14.53
C ARG A 129 -6.22 1.73 13.62
N GLU A 130 -6.24 0.43 13.83
CA GLU A 130 -5.41 -0.49 13.08
C GLU A 130 -6.11 -0.95 11.81
N ASN A 131 -5.34 -0.92 10.72
CA ASN A 131 -5.55 -1.76 9.57
C ASN A 131 -4.62 -2.97 9.69
N ASP A 132 -5.13 -4.18 9.59
CA ASP A 132 -4.32 -5.41 9.61
C ASP A 132 -3.47 -5.56 8.34
N SER A 133 -3.52 -4.61 7.44
CA SER A 133 -2.82 -4.61 6.15
C SER A 133 -2.09 -3.30 5.90
N GLY A 134 -0.95 -3.41 5.22
CA GLY A 134 -0.15 -2.26 4.81
C GLY A 134 0.84 -1.78 5.85
N LEU A 135 1.60 -0.76 5.47
CA LEU A 135 2.71 -0.19 6.26
C LEU A 135 2.28 0.99 7.12
N HIS A 136 1.03 1.38 7.12
CA HIS A 136 0.51 2.52 7.85
C HIS A 136 -0.66 2.15 8.77
N PHE A 137 -0.88 2.95 9.80
CA PHE A 137 -2.07 2.91 10.63
C PHE A 137 -2.59 4.33 10.88
N LEU A 138 -3.82 4.43 11.35
CA LEU A 138 -4.43 5.71 11.66
C LEU A 138 -4.37 5.98 13.17
N LEU A 139 -3.94 7.19 13.51
CA LEU A 139 -4.01 7.73 14.86
C LEU A 139 -5.14 8.75 14.92
N HIS A 140 -6.15 8.50 15.74
CA HIS A 140 -7.20 9.44 16.02
C HIS A 140 -6.82 10.25 17.26
N LEU A 141 -6.80 11.57 17.16
CA LEU A 141 -6.55 12.48 18.29
C LEU A 141 -7.86 13.17 18.68
N LYS A 142 -8.19 13.15 19.95
CA LYS A 142 -9.29 13.97 20.50
C LYS A 142 -8.73 15.35 20.86
N THR A 143 -8.93 16.33 20.01
CA THR A 143 -8.39 17.69 20.15
C THR A 143 -9.36 18.71 19.57
N ASP A 144 -9.31 19.93 20.10
CA ASP A 144 -10.05 21.08 19.58
C ASP A 144 -9.26 21.83 18.48
N LEU A 145 -8.02 21.40 18.20
CA LEU A 145 -7.20 21.98 17.14
C LEU A 145 -7.64 21.43 15.80
N THR A 146 -7.54 22.24 14.76
CA THR A 146 -7.73 21.80 13.38
C THR A 146 -6.64 20.81 12.96
N ASP A 147 -6.93 19.92 12.01
CA ASP A 147 -5.97 18.96 11.47
C ASP A 147 -4.68 19.67 11.00
N ARG A 148 -4.84 20.82 10.36
CA ARG A 148 -3.72 21.64 9.89
C ARG A 148 -2.86 22.20 11.01
N GLU A 149 -3.46 22.62 12.12
CA GLU A 149 -2.72 23.10 13.29
C GLU A 149 -1.96 21.97 13.96
N VAL A 150 -2.56 20.79 14.07
CA VAL A 150 -1.89 19.59 14.61
C VAL A 150 -0.68 19.22 13.76
N VAL A 151 -0.84 19.10 12.45
CA VAL A 151 0.25 18.79 11.51
C VAL A 151 1.38 19.82 11.64
N LYS A 152 1.05 21.12 11.71
CA LYS A 152 2.04 22.18 11.88
C LYS A 152 2.81 22.06 13.20
N LYS A 153 2.09 21.91 14.32
CA LYS A 153 2.72 21.77 15.65
C LYS A 153 3.63 20.54 15.74
N LEU A 154 3.22 19.42 15.17
CA LEU A 154 4.04 18.22 15.12
C LEU A 154 5.29 18.44 14.26
N ALA A 155 5.16 19.11 13.12
CA ALA A 155 6.29 19.44 12.25
C ALA A 155 7.31 20.35 12.95
N GLU A 156 6.86 21.31 13.76
CA GLU A 156 7.73 22.19 14.60
C GLU A 156 8.52 21.37 15.64
N GLN A 157 8.01 20.20 16.05
CA GLN A 157 8.70 19.25 16.92
C GLN A 157 9.49 18.17 16.16
N GLY A 158 9.64 18.32 14.84
CA GLY A 158 10.37 17.37 14.00
C GLY A 158 9.59 16.10 13.60
N VAL A 159 8.30 16.03 13.94
CA VAL A 159 7.43 14.88 13.59
C VAL A 159 6.58 15.24 12.37
N ARG A 160 6.74 14.49 11.28
CA ARG A 160 5.96 14.67 10.05
C ARG A 160 4.84 13.63 9.98
N VAL A 161 3.62 14.11 9.90
CA VAL A 161 2.40 13.29 9.70
C VAL A 161 1.53 13.93 8.64
N HIS A 162 0.62 13.15 8.07
CA HIS A 162 -0.42 13.64 7.16
C HIS A 162 -1.78 13.45 7.79
N ALA A 163 -2.63 14.45 7.69
CA ALA A 163 -4.02 14.32 8.09
C ALA A 163 -4.79 13.56 7.01
N LEU A 164 -5.69 12.65 7.43
CA LEU A 164 -6.54 11.91 6.50
C LEU A 164 -7.43 12.84 5.67
N SER A 165 -7.84 13.98 6.25
CA SER A 165 -8.63 15.02 5.58
C SER A 165 -7.94 15.65 4.36
N GLU A 166 -6.61 15.56 4.24
CA GLU A 166 -5.86 16.03 3.06
C GLU A 166 -6.16 15.21 1.79
N TYR A 167 -6.66 13.98 1.95
CA TYR A 167 -6.96 13.06 0.85
C TYR A 167 -8.42 13.09 0.40
N TYR A 168 -9.26 13.87 1.06
CA TYR A 168 -10.68 13.97 0.69
C TYR A 168 -10.89 14.92 -0.47
N THR A 169 -11.61 14.46 -1.48
CA THR A 169 -12.00 15.29 -2.65
C THR A 169 -13.07 16.34 -2.31
N LYS A 170 -13.87 16.08 -1.29
CA LYS A 170 -14.86 17.03 -0.74
C LYS A 170 -14.45 17.33 0.68
N LYS A 171 -14.51 18.61 1.06
CA LYS A 171 -14.33 19.02 2.46
C LYS A 171 -15.41 18.35 3.30
N GLN A 172 -15.03 17.31 4.02
CA GLN A 172 -15.77 16.78 5.15
C GLN A 172 -15.26 17.53 6.39
N GLY A 173 -16.00 17.46 7.50
CA GLY A 173 -15.53 18.04 8.76
C GLY A 173 -14.18 17.44 9.18
N GLU A 174 -13.50 18.08 10.10
CA GLU A 174 -12.24 17.59 10.65
C GLU A 174 -12.52 16.33 11.46
N GLU A 175 -11.86 15.23 11.08
CA GLU A 175 -12.04 13.93 11.73
C GLU A 175 -10.89 13.58 12.67
N HIS A 176 -9.83 14.40 12.70
CA HIS A 176 -8.62 14.25 13.52
C HIS A 176 -7.92 12.90 13.39
N PHE A 177 -7.96 12.30 12.19
CA PHE A 177 -7.20 11.12 11.85
C PHE A 177 -5.89 11.48 11.16
N PHE A 178 -4.80 10.93 11.68
CA PHE A 178 -3.45 11.14 11.16
C PHE A 178 -2.84 9.82 10.72
N ILE A 179 -2.18 9.84 9.56
CA ILE A 179 -1.53 8.68 8.97
C ILE A 179 -0.12 8.56 9.55
N ILE A 180 0.14 7.45 10.22
CA ILE A 180 1.46 7.07 10.74
C ILE A 180 2.03 5.99 9.82
N ASN A 181 3.22 6.31 9.26
CA ASN A 181 3.84 5.48 8.23
C ASN A 181 5.28 5.10 8.64
#